data_caecb7c100385ddd0a111a70f0dccbf1
#
_entry.id   caecb7c100385ddd0a111a70f0dccbf1
#
_cell.length_a   1.000
_cell.length_b   1.000
_cell.length_c   1.000
_cell.angle_alpha   90.00
_cell.angle_beta   90.00
_cell.angle_gamma   90.00
#
_symmetry.space_group_name_H-M   'P 1'
#
loop_
_entity.id
_entity.type
_entity.pdbx_description
1 polymer ?
#
loop_
_entity_poly.entity_id
_entity_poly.type
_entity_poly.pdbx_seq_one_letter_code
_entity_poly.pdbx_strand_id
1 'polypeptide(L)'
;SESPTNTVEPGRGCTTHVSVLDKNGNCASVTTSNGEGSGYIIPNTGIMLNNMLGEEDLNPHGFHNWTAPRRLPTMMSPTLIMKGNIPEMVVGSGGSNRIRSAIVQVILNYFCKGYSLEKSIEDPRMHFEAGNLYCEPGLPINMNSLPEEVLLKEFTDKNLFFGGVNAVTKDTAFSDRRRGGATIILD
;
A
#
# COMPACT_ATOMS: atom_id res chain seq x y z
N SER A 1 -32.82 7.91 -19.16
CA SER A 1 -31.52 7.22 -19.37
C SER A 1 -30.67 7.47 -18.15
N GLU A 2 -30.65 6.51 -17.24
CA GLU A 2 -29.79 6.54 -16.05
C GLU A 2 -28.34 6.31 -16.48
N SER A 3 -27.45 7.22 -16.10
CA SER A 3 -26.01 7.05 -16.26
C SER A 3 -25.57 5.87 -15.38
N PRO A 4 -24.71 4.96 -15.87
CA PRO A 4 -24.22 3.89 -15.03
C PRO A 4 -23.34 4.50 -13.93
N THR A 5 -23.76 4.35 -12.67
CA THR A 5 -22.90 4.59 -11.52
C THR A 5 -21.77 3.57 -11.58
N ASN A 6 -20.59 4.00 -11.99
CA ASN A 6 -19.37 3.21 -11.90
C ASN A 6 -19.02 3.01 -10.41
N THR A 7 -19.63 2.02 -9.78
CA THR A 7 -19.16 1.52 -8.50
C THR A 7 -17.86 0.77 -8.73
N VAL A 8 -16.74 1.41 -8.40
CA VAL A 8 -15.44 0.73 -8.35
C VAL A 8 -15.53 -0.31 -7.22
N GLU A 9 -15.56 -1.59 -7.58
CA GLU A 9 -15.49 -2.66 -6.59
C GLU A 9 -14.15 -2.57 -5.86
N PRO A 10 -14.13 -2.54 -4.52
CA PRO A 10 -12.88 -2.49 -3.78
C PRO A 10 -12.10 -3.79 -3.97
N GLY A 11 -10.89 -3.69 -4.51
CA GLY A 11 -9.99 -4.83 -4.67
C GLY A 11 -9.73 -5.52 -3.33
N ARG A 12 -10.08 -6.79 -3.23
CA ARG A 12 -9.92 -7.64 -2.04
C ARG A 12 -8.49 -8.16 -1.92
N GLY A 13 -7.48 -7.29 -1.84
CA GLY A 13 -6.10 -7.73 -1.65
C GLY A 13 -5.86 -8.26 -0.23
N CYS A 14 -5.31 -9.48 -0.12
CA CYS A 14 -4.95 -10.13 1.15
C CYS A 14 -3.51 -9.83 1.58
N THR A 15 -3.03 -8.61 1.35
CA THR A 15 -1.70 -8.16 1.75
C THR A 15 -1.76 -7.49 3.11
N THR A 16 -0.86 -7.88 4.02
CA THR A 16 -0.67 -7.22 5.32
C THR A 16 0.78 -6.78 5.52
N HIS A 17 0.98 -5.78 6.37
CA HIS A 17 2.30 -5.24 6.68
C HIS A 17 2.49 -5.03 8.18
N VAL A 18 3.68 -5.37 8.68
CA VAL A 18 4.11 -5.14 10.06
C VAL A 18 5.40 -4.35 10.05
N SER A 19 5.42 -3.24 10.80
CA SER A 19 6.60 -2.43 11.09
C SER A 19 6.94 -2.54 12.57
N VAL A 20 8.20 -2.84 12.88
CA VAL A 20 8.68 -2.96 14.27
C VAL A 20 9.97 -2.16 14.44
N LEU A 21 10.08 -1.48 15.55
CA LEU A 21 11.31 -0.81 16.01
C LEU A 21 11.43 -0.97 17.52
N ASP A 22 12.55 -1.51 17.99
CA ASP A 22 12.80 -1.65 19.42
C ASP A 22 13.64 -0.49 19.99
N LYS A 23 13.76 -0.43 21.31
CA LYS A 23 14.53 0.60 22.02
C LYS A 23 16.04 0.57 21.74
N ASN A 24 16.57 -0.51 21.20
CA ASN A 24 17.97 -0.66 20.85
C ASN A 24 18.25 -0.26 19.39
N GLY A 25 17.22 0.09 18.62
CA GLY A 25 17.32 0.43 17.20
C GLY A 25 17.25 -0.79 16.27
N ASN A 26 16.95 -1.98 16.77
CA ASN A 26 16.65 -3.11 15.90
C ASN A 26 15.30 -2.88 15.25
N CYS A 27 15.22 -3.09 13.95
CA CYS A 27 14.00 -2.82 13.18
C CYS A 27 13.69 -3.93 12.18
N ALA A 28 12.39 -4.11 11.92
CA ALA A 28 11.89 -5.04 10.93
C ALA A 28 10.71 -4.43 10.17
N SER A 29 10.72 -4.59 8.85
CA SER A 29 9.64 -4.20 7.94
C SER A 29 9.24 -5.43 7.13
N VAL A 30 8.06 -5.96 7.37
CA VAL A 30 7.63 -7.24 6.78
C VAL A 30 6.28 -7.07 6.11
N THR A 31 6.23 -7.36 4.81
CA THR A 31 4.99 -7.43 4.04
C THR A 31 4.76 -8.86 3.59
N THR A 32 3.57 -9.39 3.86
CA THR A 32 3.15 -10.71 3.41
C THR A 32 1.88 -10.61 2.59
N SER A 33 1.72 -11.49 1.61
CA SER A 33 0.53 -11.52 0.76
C SER A 33 0.21 -12.93 0.31
N ASN A 34 -1.08 -13.23 0.27
CA ASN A 34 -1.61 -14.41 -0.42
C ASN A 34 -2.12 -14.04 -1.84
N GLY A 35 -1.83 -12.81 -2.31
CA GLY A 35 -2.54 -12.27 -3.46
C GLY A 35 -4.02 -12.10 -3.09
N GLU A 36 -4.90 -12.71 -3.85
CA GLU A 36 -6.33 -12.85 -3.51
C GLU A 36 -6.66 -14.20 -2.86
N GLY A 37 -5.63 -15.07 -2.76
CA GLY A 37 -5.77 -16.47 -2.32
C GLY A 37 -6.21 -17.41 -3.44
N SER A 38 -5.64 -18.61 -3.47
CA SER A 38 -5.94 -19.62 -4.51
C SER A 38 -7.28 -20.34 -4.32
N GLY A 39 -7.90 -20.18 -3.15
CA GLY A 39 -9.06 -20.99 -2.75
C GLY A 39 -8.72 -22.43 -2.37
N TYR A 40 -7.47 -22.89 -2.56
CA TYR A 40 -7.04 -24.22 -2.20
C TYR A 40 -6.37 -24.25 -0.82
N ILE A 41 -6.93 -25.04 0.07
CA ILE A 41 -6.39 -25.29 1.41
C ILE A 41 -5.64 -26.61 1.40
N ILE A 42 -4.38 -26.61 1.82
CA ILE A 42 -3.59 -27.83 1.92
C ILE A 42 -4.25 -28.77 2.95
N PRO A 43 -4.57 -30.02 2.57
CA PRO A 43 -5.27 -30.95 3.46
C PRO A 43 -4.58 -31.10 4.81
N ASN A 44 -5.39 -31.08 5.88
CA ASN A 44 -4.97 -31.21 7.29
C ASN A 44 -4.06 -30.11 7.85
N THR A 45 -3.87 -28.96 7.15
CA THR A 45 -3.00 -27.89 7.63
C THR A 45 -3.74 -26.59 7.96
N GLY A 46 -4.90 -26.33 7.37
CA GLY A 46 -5.59 -25.05 7.42
C GLY A 46 -4.88 -23.92 6.64
N ILE A 47 -3.82 -24.22 5.91
CA ILE A 47 -3.03 -23.25 5.15
C ILE A 47 -3.61 -23.12 3.73
N MET A 48 -4.06 -21.90 3.38
CA MET A 48 -4.44 -21.57 2.01
C MET A 48 -3.20 -21.22 1.19
N LEU A 49 -3.07 -21.78 0.00
CA LEU A 49 -2.02 -21.36 -0.94
C LEU A 49 -2.30 -19.94 -1.46
N ASN A 50 -1.22 -19.22 -1.75
CA ASN A 50 -1.33 -17.93 -2.43
C ASN A 50 -1.64 -18.13 -3.93
N ASN A 51 -2.09 -17.07 -4.58
CA ASN A 51 -2.23 -17.00 -6.04
C ASN A 51 -1.37 -15.89 -6.67
N MET A 52 -0.23 -15.55 -6.06
CA MET A 52 0.63 -14.44 -6.51
C MET A 52 0.99 -14.52 -8.00
N LEU A 53 1.22 -15.71 -8.55
CA LEU A 53 1.47 -15.90 -9.98
C LEU A 53 0.26 -15.62 -10.88
N GLY A 54 -0.93 -15.53 -10.31
CA GLY A 54 -2.17 -15.16 -10.99
C GLY A 54 -2.45 -13.65 -10.98
N GLU A 55 -1.62 -12.83 -10.34
CA GLU A 55 -1.78 -11.38 -10.34
C GLU A 55 -1.19 -10.77 -11.62
N GLU A 56 -1.98 -9.95 -12.31
CA GLU A 56 -1.58 -9.33 -13.58
C GLU A 56 -0.33 -8.47 -13.43
N ASP A 57 -0.23 -7.72 -12.35
CA ASP A 57 0.89 -6.83 -12.03
C ASP A 57 2.24 -7.53 -11.93
N LEU A 58 2.23 -8.81 -11.58
CA LEU A 58 3.43 -9.63 -11.45
C LEU A 58 3.79 -10.33 -12.75
N ASN A 59 2.97 -10.20 -13.78
CA ASN A 59 3.13 -10.85 -15.08
C ASN A 59 3.28 -9.82 -16.22
N PRO A 60 4.32 -8.96 -16.22
CA PRO A 60 4.49 -7.90 -17.22
C PRO A 60 4.67 -8.43 -18.67
N HIS A 61 4.95 -9.72 -18.81
CA HIS A 61 5.08 -10.41 -20.11
C HIS A 61 3.93 -11.38 -20.39
N GLY A 62 2.84 -11.29 -19.63
CA GLY A 62 1.69 -12.20 -19.67
C GLY A 62 1.86 -13.41 -18.77
N PHE A 63 0.73 -14.06 -18.46
CA PHE A 63 0.67 -15.25 -17.61
C PHE A 63 1.43 -16.43 -18.25
N HIS A 64 1.98 -17.28 -17.40
CA HIS A 64 2.73 -18.50 -17.77
C HIS A 64 4.03 -18.27 -18.55
N ASN A 65 4.49 -17.03 -18.68
CA ASN A 65 5.72 -16.65 -19.39
C ASN A 65 6.96 -16.53 -18.48
N TRP A 66 6.90 -17.08 -17.27
CA TRP A 66 8.03 -17.12 -16.36
C TRP A 66 8.99 -18.24 -16.73
N THR A 67 10.27 -17.87 -16.93
CA THR A 67 11.36 -18.85 -17.13
C THR A 67 12.15 -19.00 -15.84
N ALA A 68 12.32 -20.21 -15.35
CA ALA A 68 13.22 -20.49 -14.21
C ALA A 68 14.70 -20.23 -14.61
N PRO A 69 15.58 -19.74 -13.72
CA PRO A 69 15.36 -19.39 -12.31
C PRO A 69 15.19 -17.87 -12.11
N ARG A 70 14.10 -17.28 -12.49
CA ARG A 70 13.81 -15.87 -12.25
C ARG A 70 13.10 -15.65 -10.92
N ARG A 71 13.51 -14.60 -10.19
CA ARG A 71 12.74 -14.13 -9.03
C ARG A 71 11.47 -13.42 -9.51
N LEU A 72 10.36 -13.70 -8.83
CA LEU A 72 9.14 -12.95 -9.02
C LEU A 72 9.33 -11.53 -8.50
N PRO A 73 9.17 -10.47 -9.32
CA PRO A 73 9.15 -9.10 -8.82
C PRO A 73 7.89 -8.87 -7.99
N THR A 74 7.94 -7.93 -7.07
CA THR A 74 6.79 -7.57 -6.23
C THR A 74 6.78 -6.08 -5.94
N MET A 75 5.58 -5.49 -5.83
CA MET A 75 5.36 -4.11 -5.42
C MET A 75 5.35 -3.92 -3.90
N MET A 76 5.47 -4.96 -3.11
CA MET A 76 5.26 -4.90 -1.65
C MET A 76 6.15 -3.90 -0.92
N SER A 77 7.40 -3.73 -1.34
CA SER A 77 8.31 -2.64 -0.92
C SER A 77 8.36 -2.35 0.59
N PRO A 78 8.57 -3.34 1.47
CA PRO A 78 8.82 -3.04 2.88
C PRO A 78 10.07 -2.15 2.98
N THR A 79 9.97 -1.05 3.74
CA THR A 79 10.95 0.03 3.66
C THR A 79 11.53 0.36 5.04
N LEU A 80 12.84 0.56 5.10
CA LEU A 80 13.57 1.12 6.23
C LEU A 80 14.22 2.42 5.79
N ILE A 81 13.98 3.51 6.51
CA ILE A 81 14.62 4.80 6.29
C ILE A 81 15.63 5.03 7.40
N MET A 82 16.88 5.22 7.00
CA MET A 82 18.01 5.31 7.91
C MET A 82 18.72 6.66 7.77
N LYS A 83 19.20 7.20 8.90
CA LYS A 83 20.16 8.30 8.94
C LYS A 83 21.47 7.78 9.50
N GLY A 84 22.43 7.51 8.63
CA GLY A 84 23.59 6.70 8.98
C GLY A 84 23.13 5.30 9.42
N ASN A 85 23.44 4.92 10.65
CA ASN A 85 23.06 3.63 11.23
C ASN A 85 21.83 3.71 12.15
N ILE A 86 21.13 4.84 12.18
CA ILE A 86 19.96 5.06 13.03
C ILE A 86 18.70 4.93 12.20
N PRO A 87 17.76 4.03 12.55
CA PRO A 87 16.46 3.97 11.87
C PRO A 87 15.62 5.21 12.21
N GLU A 88 15.18 5.93 11.18
CA GLU A 88 14.26 7.07 11.32
C GLU A 88 12.81 6.65 11.12
N MET A 89 12.56 5.71 10.22
CA MET A 89 11.21 5.19 9.98
C MET A 89 11.28 3.75 9.45
N VAL A 90 10.38 2.92 9.95
CA VAL A 90 10.05 1.62 9.38
C VAL A 90 8.64 1.72 8.83
N VAL A 91 8.44 1.40 7.54
CA VAL A 91 7.16 1.66 6.88
C VAL A 91 6.87 0.63 5.79
N GLY A 92 5.61 0.36 5.60
CA GLY A 92 5.11 -0.41 4.48
C GLY A 92 3.58 -0.40 4.42
N SER A 93 3.03 -1.08 3.44
CA SER A 93 1.59 -1.02 3.14
C SER A 93 1.07 -2.34 2.59
N GLY A 94 -0.20 -2.59 2.77
CA GLY A 94 -0.99 -3.47 1.92
C GLY A 94 -1.73 -2.67 0.86
N GLY A 95 -2.15 -3.29 -0.26
CA GLY A 95 -2.97 -2.60 -1.26
C GLY A 95 -2.58 -2.78 -2.72
N SER A 96 -2.00 -3.92 -3.11
CA SER A 96 -1.64 -4.24 -4.50
C SER A 96 -0.80 -3.11 -5.14
N ASN A 97 -1.09 -2.65 -6.34
CA ASN A 97 -0.37 -1.59 -7.05
C ASN A 97 -0.28 -0.27 -6.30
N ARG A 98 -1.24 0.01 -5.41
CA ARG A 98 -1.29 1.26 -4.62
C ARG A 98 -0.29 1.29 -3.47
N ILE A 99 0.34 0.16 -3.12
CA ILE A 99 1.36 0.07 -2.05
C ILE A 99 2.45 1.12 -2.25
N ARG A 100 3.02 1.21 -3.46
CA ARG A 100 4.10 2.15 -3.79
C ARG A 100 3.67 3.61 -3.61
N SER A 101 2.51 3.98 -4.17
CA SER A 101 1.97 5.34 -4.05
C SER A 101 1.67 5.71 -2.61
N ALA A 102 1.12 4.78 -1.82
CA ALA A 102 0.81 5.00 -0.41
C ALA A 102 2.09 5.25 0.41
N ILE A 103 3.10 4.40 0.26
CA ILE A 103 4.38 4.54 0.98
C ILE A 103 5.07 5.87 0.63
N VAL A 104 5.18 6.19 -0.68
CA VAL A 104 5.86 7.41 -1.13
C VAL A 104 5.16 8.67 -0.60
N GLN A 105 3.83 8.73 -0.64
CA GLN A 105 3.09 9.89 -0.14
C GLN A 105 3.27 10.07 1.36
N VAL A 106 3.27 9.00 2.15
CA VAL A 106 3.53 9.07 3.59
C VAL A 106 4.95 9.56 3.88
N ILE A 107 5.95 9.05 3.17
CA ILE A 107 7.35 9.49 3.30
C ILE A 107 7.49 10.98 2.97
N LEU A 108 6.92 11.44 1.87
CA LEU A 108 6.96 12.85 1.47
C LEU A 108 6.22 13.76 2.46
N ASN A 109 5.06 13.32 2.97
CA ASN A 109 4.32 14.07 3.97
C ASN A 109 5.12 14.22 5.26
N TYR A 110 5.77 13.16 5.73
CA TYR A 110 6.55 13.17 6.97
C TYR A 110 7.85 13.98 6.82
N PHE A 111 8.71 13.60 5.86
CA PHE A 111 10.06 14.17 5.75
C PHE A 111 10.12 15.52 5.02
N CYS A 112 9.25 15.75 4.04
CA CYS A 112 9.30 16.96 3.22
C CYS A 112 8.31 18.03 3.69
N LYS A 113 7.10 17.63 4.14
CA LYS A 113 6.10 18.57 4.65
C LYS A 113 6.17 18.76 6.18
N GLY A 114 6.91 17.92 6.90
CA GLY A 114 7.06 17.99 8.36
C GLY A 114 5.77 17.65 9.12
N TYR A 115 4.90 16.83 8.55
CA TYR A 115 3.68 16.39 9.24
C TYR A 115 4.00 15.37 10.34
N SER A 116 3.14 15.28 11.35
CA SER A 116 3.19 14.17 12.29
C SER A 116 2.99 12.83 11.56
N LEU A 117 3.43 11.72 12.16
CA LEU A 117 3.26 10.39 11.56
C LEU A 117 1.79 10.07 11.29
N GLU A 118 0.92 10.34 12.28
CA GLU A 118 -0.53 10.19 12.13
C GLU A 118 -1.07 10.99 10.95
N LYS A 119 -0.78 12.30 10.90
CA LYS A 119 -1.23 13.14 9.79
C LYS A 119 -0.68 12.67 8.46
N SER A 120 0.57 12.22 8.40
CA SER A 120 1.19 11.74 7.16
C SER A 120 0.49 10.50 6.60
N ILE A 121 0.02 9.61 7.49
CA ILE A 121 -0.69 8.38 7.11
C ILE A 121 -2.16 8.67 6.80
N GLU A 122 -2.81 9.53 7.58
CA GLU A 122 -4.24 9.87 7.43
C GLU A 122 -4.53 10.89 6.32
N ASP A 123 -3.52 11.59 5.82
CA ASP A 123 -3.71 12.59 4.74
C ASP A 123 -4.34 11.93 3.50
N PRO A 124 -5.21 12.64 2.76
CA PRO A 124 -5.79 12.13 1.51
C PRO A 124 -4.74 11.67 0.52
N ARG A 125 -5.03 10.60 -0.19
CA ARG A 125 -4.12 9.97 -1.16
C ARG A 125 -4.65 10.05 -2.58
N MET A 126 -3.69 10.00 -3.51
CA MET A 126 -3.95 9.79 -4.92
C MET A 126 -3.16 8.61 -5.47
N HIS A 127 -3.66 8.03 -6.56
CA HIS A 127 -2.99 6.96 -7.28
C HIS A 127 -3.25 7.10 -8.77
N PHE A 128 -2.19 7.03 -9.57
CA PHE A 128 -2.31 7.04 -11.03
C PHE A 128 -2.01 5.67 -11.59
N GLU A 129 -2.93 5.15 -12.41
CA GLU A 129 -2.78 3.85 -13.06
C GLU A 129 -3.62 3.79 -14.34
N ALA A 130 -3.03 3.27 -15.41
CA ALA A 130 -3.70 3.02 -16.68
C ALA A 130 -4.53 4.22 -17.19
N GLY A 131 -3.96 5.44 -17.14
CA GLY A 131 -4.63 6.67 -17.61
C GLY A 131 -5.65 7.25 -16.62
N ASN A 132 -5.88 6.61 -15.47
CA ASN A 132 -6.80 7.10 -14.45
C ASN A 132 -6.04 7.68 -13.26
N LEU A 133 -6.43 8.87 -12.81
CA LEU A 133 -6.00 9.48 -11.55
C LEU A 133 -7.12 9.28 -10.53
N TYR A 134 -6.88 8.37 -9.60
CA TYR A 134 -7.77 8.12 -8.46
C TYR A 134 -7.41 9.04 -7.31
N CYS A 135 -8.40 9.68 -6.68
CA CYS A 135 -8.18 10.63 -5.59
C CYS A 135 -9.16 10.40 -4.45
N GLU A 136 -8.66 10.49 -3.22
CA GLU A 136 -9.50 10.63 -2.04
C GLU A 136 -10.02 12.07 -1.90
N PRO A 137 -11.15 12.28 -1.21
CA PRO A 137 -11.69 13.60 -1.00
C PRO A 137 -10.74 14.51 -0.20
N GLY A 138 -10.73 15.79 -0.54
CA GLY A 138 -9.90 16.81 0.14
C GLY A 138 -8.53 17.06 -0.48
N LEU A 139 -8.18 16.40 -1.58
CA LEU A 139 -6.98 16.75 -2.34
C LEU A 139 -7.24 17.96 -3.25
N PRO A 140 -6.39 18.99 -3.22
CA PRO A 140 -6.49 20.13 -4.14
C PRO A 140 -5.99 19.71 -5.53
N ILE A 141 -6.86 19.22 -6.39
CA ILE A 141 -6.51 18.86 -7.76
C ILE A 141 -6.74 20.05 -8.68
N ASN A 142 -5.67 20.51 -9.33
CA ASN A 142 -5.78 21.52 -10.38
C ASN A 142 -6.07 20.84 -11.73
N MET A 143 -7.33 20.82 -12.13
CA MET A 143 -7.76 20.20 -13.37
C MET A 143 -7.05 20.76 -14.62
N ASN A 144 -6.67 22.05 -14.61
CA ASN A 144 -5.99 22.67 -15.75
C ASN A 144 -4.53 22.19 -15.93
N SER A 145 -3.98 21.52 -14.95
CA SER A 145 -2.61 20.96 -15.01
C SER A 145 -2.59 19.46 -15.32
N LEU A 146 -3.75 18.83 -15.44
CA LEU A 146 -3.83 17.44 -15.87
C LEU A 146 -3.78 17.36 -17.41
N PRO A 147 -3.02 16.40 -17.97
CA PRO A 147 -3.11 16.08 -19.39
C PRO A 147 -4.54 15.68 -19.78
N GLU A 148 -4.98 16.04 -21.01
CA GLU A 148 -6.34 15.77 -21.47
C GLU A 148 -6.74 14.29 -21.47
N GLU A 149 -5.75 13.41 -21.66
CA GLU A 149 -5.94 11.96 -21.66
C GLU A 149 -6.09 11.34 -20.27
N VAL A 150 -5.90 12.12 -19.18
CA VAL A 150 -6.02 11.63 -17.80
C VAL A 150 -7.45 11.74 -17.32
N LEU A 151 -8.03 10.61 -16.94
CA LEU A 151 -9.37 10.55 -16.38
C LEU A 151 -9.32 10.65 -14.86
N LEU A 152 -9.92 11.72 -14.30
CA LEU A 152 -10.04 11.86 -12.84
C LEU A 152 -11.17 10.96 -12.32
N LYS A 153 -10.85 10.22 -11.24
CA LYS A 153 -11.75 9.34 -10.50
C LYS A 153 -11.72 9.73 -9.03
N GLU A 154 -12.71 10.49 -8.59
CA GLU A 154 -12.81 10.93 -7.20
C GLU A 154 -13.65 9.94 -6.37
N PHE A 155 -13.14 9.61 -5.20
CA PHE A 155 -13.85 8.85 -4.19
C PHE A 155 -14.61 9.80 -3.26
N THR A 156 -15.72 9.36 -2.73
CA THR A 156 -16.52 10.14 -1.77
C THR A 156 -15.96 10.05 -0.35
N ASP A 157 -15.22 8.99 -0.06
CA ASP A 157 -14.70 8.70 1.27
C ASP A 157 -13.27 8.15 1.20
N LYS A 158 -12.56 8.17 2.33
CA LYS A 158 -11.31 7.43 2.48
C LYS A 158 -11.56 5.96 2.26
N ASN A 159 -10.74 5.33 1.42
CA ASN A 159 -11.02 3.99 0.95
C ASN A 159 -9.80 3.06 1.04
N LEU A 160 -10.05 1.79 1.36
CA LEU A 160 -9.04 0.73 1.39
C LEU A 160 -8.32 0.55 0.04
N PHE A 161 -8.89 1.05 -1.05
CA PHE A 161 -8.27 1.09 -2.38
C PHE A 161 -6.90 1.76 -2.33
N PHE A 162 -6.75 2.86 -1.59
CA PHE A 162 -5.51 3.64 -1.49
C PHE A 162 -4.43 3.02 -0.58
N GLY A 163 -4.54 1.74 -0.28
CA GLY A 163 -3.61 1.00 0.58
C GLY A 163 -3.88 1.20 2.07
N GLY A 164 -3.01 0.61 2.89
CA GLY A 164 -3.04 0.74 4.35
C GLY A 164 -1.62 0.75 4.89
N VAL A 165 -1.11 1.93 5.22
CA VAL A 165 0.27 2.12 5.67
C VAL A 165 0.39 1.91 7.16
N ASN A 166 1.33 1.06 7.55
CA ASN A 166 1.75 0.91 8.94
C ASN A 166 3.18 1.42 9.07
N ALA A 167 3.44 2.31 10.01
CA ALA A 167 4.76 2.87 10.19
C ALA A 167 5.10 3.08 11.67
N VAL A 168 6.39 2.98 11.98
CA VAL A 168 6.96 3.29 13.29
C VAL A 168 8.19 4.15 13.11
N THR A 169 8.35 5.14 13.98
CA THR A 169 9.53 5.96 14.15
C THR A 169 10.07 5.77 15.56
N LYS A 170 11.18 6.41 15.88
CA LYS A 170 11.76 6.36 17.24
C LYS A 170 10.76 6.77 18.33
N ASP A 171 9.90 7.74 18.04
CA ASP A 171 9.08 8.39 19.06
C ASP A 171 7.59 8.01 18.99
N THR A 172 7.15 7.37 17.90
CA THR A 172 5.73 7.08 17.71
C THR A 172 5.51 5.98 16.67
N ALA A 173 4.32 5.39 16.72
CA ALA A 173 3.85 4.42 15.74
C ALA A 173 2.42 4.75 15.34
N PHE A 174 2.05 4.49 14.09
CA PHE A 174 0.68 4.68 13.63
C PHE A 174 0.32 3.68 12.53
N SER A 175 -0.92 3.23 12.56
CA SER A 175 -1.49 2.30 11.60
C SER A 175 -2.70 2.90 10.90
N ASP A 176 -2.80 2.65 9.61
CA ASP A 176 -3.81 3.21 8.73
C ASP A 176 -5.20 2.65 9.00
N ARG A 177 -6.15 3.54 9.26
CA ARG A 177 -7.54 3.19 9.50
C ARG A 177 -8.27 2.68 8.27
N ARG A 178 -7.77 3.00 7.04
CA ARG A 178 -8.36 2.52 5.78
C ARG A 178 -8.42 1.00 5.70
N ARG A 179 -7.52 0.30 6.40
CA ARG A 179 -7.44 -1.16 6.45
C ARG A 179 -7.53 -1.74 7.86
N GLY A 180 -8.05 -0.98 8.81
CA GLY A 180 -8.24 -1.45 10.19
C GLY A 180 -6.93 -1.77 10.90
N GLY A 181 -5.85 -1.05 10.59
CA GLY A 181 -4.56 -1.24 11.22
C GLY A 181 -4.57 -0.96 12.72
N ALA A 182 -3.69 -1.63 13.45
CA ALA A 182 -3.51 -1.48 14.90
C ALA A 182 -2.07 -1.13 15.26
N THR A 183 -1.90 -0.41 16.35
CA THR A 183 -0.59 0.04 16.86
C THR A 183 -0.45 -0.32 18.31
N ILE A 184 0.72 -0.80 18.71
CA ILE A 184 1.09 -1.07 20.09
C ILE A 184 2.43 -0.38 20.37
N ILE A 185 2.50 0.41 21.43
CA ILE A 185 3.73 1.00 21.97
C ILE A 185 3.94 0.35 23.33
N LEU A 186 5.13 -0.22 23.54
CA LEU A 186 5.52 -0.86 24.80
C LEU A 186 6.55 0.03 25.49
N ASP A 187 6.43 0.16 26.80
CA ASP A 187 7.34 0.93 27.68
C ASP A 187 8.69 0.19 27.90
#